data_7b19f3e2c0da95b9745b73e44bae32a7
#
_entry.id   7b19f3e2c0da95b9745b73e44bae32a7
#
_cell.length_a   1.000
_cell.length_b   1.000
_cell.length_c   1.000
_cell.angle_alpha   90.00
_cell.angle_beta   90.00
_cell.angle_gamma   90.00
#
_symmetry.space_group_name_H-M   'P 1'
#
loop_
_entity.id
_entity.type
_entity.pdbx_description
1 polymer ?
#
loop_
_entity_poly.entity_id
_entity_poly.type
_entity_poly.pdbx_seq_one_letter_code
_entity_poly.pdbx_strand_id
1 'polypeptide(L)'
;MIGMRYGLNSLRHPMAKSYPLVTEIARKNERAILHAIAGVTARHVCEVSGLSESALCRLKEEKLEQYSLALAAMGLKLVSVDAEVVTKAEKRFMAEKMIEYYRQMLEEE
;
A
#
# COMPACT_ATOMS: atom_id res chain seq x y z
N MET A 1 -11.49 7.88 24.91
CA MET A 1 -11.66 7.37 24.26
C MET A 1 -11.99 7.35 23.85
N ILE A 2 -11.76 7.73 23.90
CA ILE A 2 -12.02 7.41 23.15
C ILE A 2 -12.38 7.40 22.59
N GLY A 3 -12.29 7.65 22.84
CA GLY A 3 -12.62 7.26 21.96
C GLY A 3 -12.80 7.44 21.56
N MET A 4 -12.79 7.49 21.36
CA MET A 4 -13.07 7.14 20.71
C MET A 4 -13.46 7.24 20.18
N ARG A 5 -13.29 7.45 20.29
CA ARG A 5 -13.73 7.11 19.68
C ARG A 5 -13.89 6.88 18.99
N TYR A 6 -13.85 6.96 19.25
CA TYR A 6 -14.17 6.36 18.47
C TYR A 6 -14.60 5.97 17.93
N GLY A 7 -14.58 5.96 18.50
CA GLY A 7 -14.98 5.24 17.76
C GLY A 7 -15.35 5.09 17.34
N LEU A 8 -15.38 4.97 17.36
CA LEU A 8 -15.90 4.50 16.73
C LEU A 8 -16.40 4.21 16.11
N ASN A 9 -16.29 4.17 16.28
CA ASN A 9 -16.85 3.56 15.56
C ASN A 9 -17.19 3.45 14.92
N SER A 10 -16.98 3.52 15.16
CA SER A 10 -17.36 3.22 14.38
C SER A 10 -17.67 3.16 13.88
N LEU A 11 -17.39 2.87 13.88
CA LEU A 11 -17.69 2.80 13.25
C LEU A 11 -17.70 2.33 12.66
N ARG A 12 -17.23 1.67 12.59
CA ARG A 12 -17.30 1.50 11.94
C ARG A 12 -17.03 1.33 10.84
N HIS A 13 -16.26 0.83 10.24
CA HIS A 13 -16.21 1.13 9.30
C HIS A 13 -16.62 2.16 8.40
N PRO A 14 -17.36 2.86 8.75
CA PRO A 14 -17.81 4.00 7.97
C PRO A 14 -16.73 5.02 7.66
N MET A 15 -15.73 5.06 8.45
CA MET A 15 -14.58 5.94 8.18
C MET A 15 -13.88 5.62 6.87
N ALA A 16 -13.74 4.34 6.56
CA ALA A 16 -13.13 3.93 5.31
C ALA A 16 -13.93 4.42 4.11
N LYS A 17 -15.25 4.46 4.25
CA LYS A 17 -16.12 4.97 3.18
C LYS A 17 -15.99 6.48 2.99
N SER A 18 -15.70 7.20 4.07
CA SER A 18 -15.54 8.65 4.03
C SER A 18 -14.21 9.09 3.43
N TYR A 19 -13.28 8.16 3.28
CA TYR A 19 -11.93 8.45 2.79
C TYR A 19 -11.54 7.49 1.67
N PRO A 20 -12.12 7.68 0.47
CA PRO A 20 -11.88 6.73 -0.62
C PRO A 20 -10.40 6.59 -1.02
N LEU A 21 -9.62 7.66 -0.93
CA LEU A 21 -8.19 7.58 -1.25
C LEU A 21 -7.46 6.72 -0.22
N VAL A 22 -7.80 6.86 1.06
CA VAL A 22 -7.22 6.04 2.12
C VAL A 22 -7.57 4.57 1.90
N THR A 23 -8.82 4.30 1.53
CA THR A 23 -9.27 2.94 1.27
C THR A 23 -8.51 2.31 0.10
N GLU A 24 -8.26 3.09 -0.94
CA GLU A 24 -7.52 2.58 -2.09
C GLU A 24 -6.06 2.29 -1.74
N ILE A 25 -5.43 3.17 -1.00
CA ILE A 25 -4.05 2.95 -0.55
C ILE A 25 -3.98 1.73 0.36
N ALA A 26 -4.97 1.56 1.24
CA ALA A 26 -5.03 0.40 2.12
C ALA A 26 -5.11 -0.90 1.32
N ARG A 27 -5.91 -0.90 0.26
CA ARG A 27 -6.05 -2.07 -0.60
C ARG A 27 -4.74 -2.40 -1.29
N LYS A 28 -4.00 -1.37 -1.72
CA LYS A 28 -2.69 -1.56 -2.33
C LYS A 28 -1.66 -2.06 -1.31
N ASN A 29 -1.72 -1.55 -0.08
CA ASN A 29 -0.84 -2.03 0.99
C ASN A 29 -1.09 -3.51 1.29
N GLU A 30 -2.35 -3.90 1.37
CA GLU A 30 -2.72 -5.28 1.61
C GLU A 30 -2.18 -6.20 0.51
N ARG A 31 -2.36 -5.78 -0.74
CA ARG A 31 -1.86 -6.55 -1.88
C ARG A 31 -0.34 -6.64 -1.86
N ALA A 32 0.33 -5.55 -1.50
CA ALA A 32 1.79 -5.54 -1.43
C ALA A 32 2.31 -6.54 -0.40
N ILE A 33 1.65 -6.62 0.76
CA ILE A 33 2.04 -7.57 1.80
C ILE A 33 1.85 -9.01 1.31
N LEU A 34 0.70 -9.30 0.72
CA LEU A 34 0.43 -10.66 0.23
C LEU A 34 1.41 -11.06 -0.88
N HIS A 35 1.71 -10.15 -1.80
CA HIS A 35 2.68 -10.41 -2.85
C HIS A 35 4.08 -10.64 -2.29
N ALA A 36 4.47 -9.85 -1.30
CA ALA A 36 5.79 -9.97 -0.69
C ALA A 36 5.95 -11.32 0.00
N ILE A 37 4.92 -11.75 0.74
CA ILE A 37 4.97 -13.06 1.41
C ILE A 37 5.07 -14.19 0.38
N ALA A 38 4.28 -14.09 -0.69
CA ALA A 38 4.30 -15.12 -1.74
C ALA A 38 5.66 -15.17 -2.44
N GLY A 39 6.30 -14.01 -2.61
CA GLY A 39 7.58 -13.92 -3.30
C GLY A 39 8.75 -14.51 -2.51
N VAL A 40 8.78 -14.29 -1.19
CA VAL A 40 9.88 -14.78 -0.35
C VAL A 40 9.54 -16.06 0.40
N THR A 41 8.31 -16.48 0.39
CA THR A 41 7.70 -17.61 1.09
C THR A 41 7.40 -17.30 2.57
N ALA A 42 6.32 -17.91 3.05
CA ALA A 42 5.92 -17.75 4.44
C ALA A 42 6.99 -18.29 5.39
N ARG A 43 7.65 -19.37 4.99
CA ARG A 43 8.70 -19.97 5.80
C ARG A 43 9.85 -18.99 6.03
N HIS A 44 10.28 -18.32 4.97
CA HIS A 44 11.36 -17.34 5.08
C HIS A 44 10.96 -16.19 6.02
N VAL A 45 9.73 -15.68 5.85
CA VAL A 45 9.25 -14.60 6.71
C VAL A 45 9.27 -15.02 8.18
N CYS A 46 8.83 -16.25 8.48
CA CYS A 46 8.82 -16.75 9.84
C CYS A 46 10.22 -16.92 10.39
N GLU A 47 11.15 -17.42 9.60
CA GLU A 47 12.53 -17.64 10.04
C GLU A 47 13.22 -16.33 10.39
N VAL A 48 13.04 -15.31 9.57
CA VAL A 48 13.74 -14.04 9.77
C VAL A 48 13.07 -13.21 10.86
N SER A 49 11.74 -13.18 10.90
CA SER A 49 11.00 -12.33 11.82
C SER A 49 10.82 -12.93 13.21
N GLY A 50 10.95 -14.25 13.33
CA GLY A 50 10.67 -14.93 14.58
C GLY A 50 9.19 -15.25 14.80
N LEU A 51 8.34 -14.91 13.83
CA LEU A 51 6.91 -15.26 13.91
C LEU A 51 6.72 -16.76 13.69
N SER A 52 5.75 -17.34 14.39
CA SER A 52 5.35 -18.71 14.09
C SER A 52 4.48 -18.71 12.83
N GLU A 53 4.36 -19.89 12.22
CA GLU A 53 3.48 -20.02 11.05
C GLU A 53 2.03 -19.70 11.40
N SER A 54 1.60 -20.10 12.60
CA SER A 54 0.26 -19.78 13.09
C SER A 54 0.04 -18.28 13.22
N ALA A 55 1.04 -17.59 13.74
CA ALA A 55 0.96 -16.13 13.92
C ALA A 55 0.89 -15.42 12.58
N LEU A 56 1.71 -15.85 11.62
CA LEU A 56 1.69 -15.27 10.29
C LEU A 56 0.35 -15.53 9.60
N CYS A 57 -0.17 -16.74 9.75
CA CYS A 57 -1.46 -17.12 9.18
C CYS A 57 -2.59 -16.24 9.75
N ARG A 58 -2.60 -16.05 11.07
CA ARG A 58 -3.58 -15.18 11.70
C ARG A 58 -3.45 -13.74 11.27
N LEU A 59 -2.22 -13.28 11.07
CA LEU A 59 -1.99 -11.93 10.59
C LEU A 59 -2.63 -11.75 9.21
N LYS A 60 -2.42 -12.71 8.31
CA LYS A 60 -2.99 -12.63 6.97
C LYS A 60 -4.51 -12.72 6.96
N GLU A 61 -5.09 -13.55 7.80
CA GLU A 61 -6.52 -13.81 7.79
C GLU A 61 -7.34 -12.83 8.62
N GLU A 62 -6.79 -12.35 9.73
CA GLU A 62 -7.56 -11.58 10.70
C GLU A 62 -7.14 -10.12 10.80
N LYS A 63 -5.88 -9.82 10.55
CA LYS A 63 -5.32 -8.50 10.88
C LYS A 63 -4.89 -7.69 9.67
N LEU A 64 -4.68 -8.34 8.54
CA LEU A 64 -4.06 -7.69 7.38
C LEU A 64 -4.85 -6.48 6.89
N GLU A 65 -6.15 -6.63 6.76
CA GLU A 65 -7.00 -5.55 6.29
C GLU A 65 -6.94 -4.35 7.23
N GLN A 66 -7.05 -4.61 8.52
CA GLN A 66 -7.05 -3.56 9.53
C GLN A 66 -5.69 -2.84 9.58
N TYR A 67 -4.60 -3.59 9.54
CA TYR A 67 -3.27 -2.99 9.58
C TYR A 67 -2.97 -2.21 8.31
N SER A 68 -3.42 -2.72 7.17
CA SER A 68 -3.24 -2.02 5.89
C SER A 68 -3.98 -0.70 5.89
N LEU A 69 -5.18 -0.68 6.47
CA LEU A 69 -5.96 0.54 6.60
C LEU A 69 -5.30 1.52 7.57
N ALA A 70 -4.78 1.01 8.69
CA ALA A 70 -4.10 1.87 9.66
C ALA A 70 -2.87 2.54 9.05
N LEU A 71 -2.08 1.79 8.28
CA LEU A 71 -0.92 2.35 7.60
C LEU A 71 -1.33 3.44 6.62
N ALA A 72 -2.37 3.19 5.85
CA ALA A 72 -2.87 4.18 4.89
C ALA A 72 -3.39 5.43 5.61
N ALA A 73 -4.05 5.25 6.75
CA ALA A 73 -4.56 6.37 7.54
C ALA A 73 -3.42 7.22 8.09
N MET A 74 -2.27 6.63 8.33
CA MET A 74 -1.07 7.36 8.76
C MET A 74 -0.35 8.03 7.60
N GLY A 75 -0.84 7.84 6.39
CA GLY A 75 -0.21 8.42 5.21
C GLY A 75 0.90 7.56 4.64
N LEU A 76 0.94 6.29 4.98
CA LEU A 76 2.01 5.39 4.56
C LEU A 76 1.56 4.47 3.44
N LYS A 77 2.48 4.24 2.52
CA LYS A 77 2.30 3.30 1.42
C LYS A 77 3.48 2.34 1.41
N LEU A 78 3.19 1.06 1.28
CA LEU A 78 4.23 0.03 1.27
C LEU A 78 4.82 -0.13 -0.13
N VAL A 79 6.14 -0.16 -0.19
CA VAL A 79 6.87 -0.44 -1.42
C VAL A 79 7.96 -1.45 -1.11
N SER A 80 8.39 -2.19 -2.13
CA SER A 80 9.50 -3.12 -1.99
C SER A 80 10.79 -2.37 -1.67
N VAL A 81 11.69 -3.00 -0.91
CA VAL A 81 12.99 -2.37 -0.61
C VAL A 81 13.81 -2.10 -1.87
N ASP A 82 13.52 -2.84 -2.95
CA ASP A 82 14.21 -2.66 -4.21
C ASP A 82 13.52 -1.65 -5.12
N ALA A 83 12.36 -1.14 -4.72
CA ALA A 83 11.61 -0.22 -5.55
C ALA A 83 12.24 1.17 -5.51
N GLU A 84 12.27 1.82 -6.66
CA GLU A 84 12.68 3.21 -6.74
C GLU A 84 11.46 4.09 -6.47
N VAL A 85 11.61 5.04 -5.57
CA VAL A 85 10.52 5.95 -5.23
C VAL A 85 10.63 7.17 -6.14
N VAL A 86 9.57 7.40 -6.91
CA VAL A 86 9.54 8.51 -7.87
C VAL A 86 8.59 9.57 -7.34
N THR A 87 9.07 10.80 -7.18
CA THR A 87 8.26 11.92 -6.69
C THR A 87 7.29 12.37 -7.76
N LYS A 88 6.27 13.15 -7.35
CA LYS A 88 5.33 13.74 -8.30
C LYS A 88 6.02 14.64 -9.29
N ALA A 89 7.03 15.39 -8.83
CA ALA A 89 7.80 16.28 -9.70
C ALA A 89 8.56 15.48 -10.76
N GLU A 90 9.17 14.38 -10.35
CA GLU A 90 9.89 13.51 -11.27
C GLU A 90 8.96 12.87 -12.28
N LYS A 91 7.78 12.42 -11.82
CA LYS A 91 6.79 11.83 -12.72
C LYS A 91 6.33 12.85 -13.76
N ARG A 92 6.09 14.08 -13.33
CA ARG A 92 5.68 15.15 -14.24
C ARG A 92 6.77 15.43 -15.26
N PHE A 93 8.01 15.52 -14.82
CA PHE A 93 9.13 15.74 -15.70
C PHE A 93 9.23 14.65 -16.77
N MET A 94 9.14 13.38 -16.35
CA MET A 94 9.20 12.27 -17.28
C MET A 94 8.04 12.31 -18.28
N ALA A 95 6.84 12.62 -17.81
CA ALA A 95 5.67 12.72 -18.68
C ALA A 95 5.83 13.83 -19.71
N GLU A 96 6.34 14.98 -19.30
CA GLU A 96 6.58 16.11 -20.20
C GLU A 96 7.61 15.75 -21.26
N LYS A 97 8.67 15.04 -20.88
CA LYS A 97 9.69 14.60 -21.81
C LYS A 97 9.16 13.60 -22.81
N MET A 98 8.28 12.71 -22.38
CA MET A 98 7.65 11.75 -23.28
C MET A 98 6.72 12.43 -24.28
N ILE A 99 5.96 13.41 -23.82
CA ILE A 99 5.08 14.18 -24.71
C ILE A 99 5.91 14.91 -25.77
N GLU A 100 7.00 15.53 -25.36
CA GLU A 100 7.89 16.23 -26.24
C GLU A 100 8.47 15.28 -27.30
N TYR A 101 8.92 14.11 -26.86
CA TYR A 101 9.48 13.10 -27.73
C TYR A 101 8.46 12.66 -28.80
N TYR A 102 7.24 12.35 -28.39
CA TYR A 102 6.22 11.91 -29.31
C TYR A 102 5.79 13.03 -30.26
N ARG A 103 5.79 14.26 -29.78
CA ARG A 103 5.44 15.40 -30.64
C ARG A 103 6.47 15.55 -31.75
N GLN A 104 7.76 15.41 -31.43
CA GLN A 104 8.82 15.48 -32.42
C GLN A 104 8.68 14.38 -33.46
N MET A 105 8.34 13.18 -33.02
CA MET A 105 8.13 12.07 -33.95
C MET A 105 7.04 12.38 -34.96
N LEU A 106 5.95 12.99 -34.52
CA LEU A 106 4.83 13.35 -35.38
C LEU A 106 5.23 14.43 -36.37
N GLU A 107 6.05 15.38 -35.96
CA GLU A 107 6.50 16.48 -36.84
C GLU A 107 7.43 15.98 -37.92
N GLU A 108 8.17 14.92 -37.69
CA GLU A 108 9.08 14.36 -38.67
C GLU A 108 8.39 13.60 -39.80
N GLU A 109 7.11 13.23 -39.56
CA GLU A 109 6.33 12.60 -40.62
C GLU A 109 5.74 13.63 -41.57
#